data_ce114ccd6f154c8c4457d0c4ada18028
#
_entry.id   ce114ccd6f154c8c4457d0c4ada18028
#
_cell.length_a   1.000
_cell.length_b   1.000
_cell.length_c   1.000
_cell.angle_alpha   90.00
_cell.angle_beta   90.00
_cell.angle_gamma   90.00
#
_symmetry.space_group_name_H-M   'P 1'
#
loop_
_entity.id
_entity.type
_entity.pdbx_description
1 polymer ?
#
loop_
_entity_poly.entity_id
_entity_poly.type
_entity_poly.pdbx_seq_one_letter_code
_entity_poly.pdbx_strand_id
1 'polypeptide(L)'
;IKELVNTTQITYSTLSSNLHKLQQEKYIQKIKNKYYLTQTTKMYLNIILEFKNAIKLINQFDEFWDKHDVKQINLDSLKNITSLHDSQLIKTTPIDIYKTHNTIKGQLLMSYNIKAIFPYLHPDYPVIIEQVLQKGGNVELIINDEIFESLMDNIETEIKKKSIRNGCLKVHKLKENLNLYLIISDKNTNLGLFKSDGSFDQNRLLTSENQQAIKWANNLFENVKANW
;
A
#
# COMPACT_ATOMS: atom_id res chain seq x y z
N ILE A 1 -9.10 1.75 41.42
CA ILE A 1 -10.32 1.10 40.92
C ILE A 1 -11.42 2.14 40.64
N LYS A 2 -11.68 3.15 41.49
CA LYS A 2 -12.71 4.19 41.23
C LYS A 2 -12.53 4.88 39.88
N GLU A 3 -11.31 5.22 39.55
CA GLU A 3 -10.95 5.84 38.25
C GLU A 3 -11.29 4.94 37.07
N LEU A 4 -10.98 3.64 37.19
CA LEU A 4 -11.30 2.65 36.15
C LEU A 4 -12.81 2.44 36.01
N VAL A 5 -13.57 2.44 37.10
CA VAL A 5 -15.04 2.37 37.06
C VAL A 5 -15.62 3.54 36.27
N ASN A 6 -15.14 4.76 36.51
CA ASN A 6 -15.60 5.95 35.81
C ASN A 6 -15.26 5.94 34.30
N THR A 7 -14.11 5.38 33.97
CA THR A 7 -13.62 5.35 32.56
C THR A 7 -14.27 4.23 31.73
N THR A 8 -14.50 3.05 32.36
CA THR A 8 -14.96 1.86 31.64
C THR A 8 -16.46 1.62 31.73
N GLN A 9 -17.16 2.32 32.62
CA GLN A 9 -18.58 2.10 32.95
C GLN A 9 -18.89 0.67 33.46
N ILE A 10 -17.86 -0.09 33.86
CA ILE A 10 -17.99 -1.44 34.43
C ILE A 10 -18.26 -1.30 35.91
N THR A 11 -19.17 -2.13 36.47
CA THR A 11 -19.46 -2.09 37.89
C THR A 11 -18.25 -2.43 38.76
N TYR A 12 -18.18 -1.88 39.97
CA TYR A 12 -17.05 -2.09 40.88
C TYR A 12 -16.79 -3.59 41.14
N SER A 13 -17.84 -4.38 41.36
CA SER A 13 -17.73 -5.82 41.65
C SER A 13 -17.11 -6.58 40.46
N THR A 14 -17.62 -6.32 39.25
CA THR A 14 -17.11 -6.94 38.02
C THR A 14 -15.65 -6.54 37.76
N LEU A 15 -15.34 -5.25 37.94
CA LEU A 15 -13.98 -4.76 37.75
C LEU A 15 -13.00 -5.36 38.76
N SER A 16 -13.41 -5.44 40.05
CA SER A 16 -12.59 -6.03 41.10
C SER A 16 -12.29 -7.51 40.82
N SER A 17 -13.31 -8.28 40.41
CA SER A 17 -13.17 -9.68 40.03
C SER A 17 -12.23 -9.86 38.83
N ASN A 18 -12.39 -9.04 37.80
CA ASN A 18 -11.52 -9.09 36.60
C ASN A 18 -10.08 -8.73 36.94
N LEU A 19 -9.84 -7.68 37.74
CA LEU A 19 -8.49 -7.30 38.16
C LEU A 19 -7.82 -8.41 38.96
N HIS A 20 -8.59 -9.12 39.84
CA HIS A 20 -8.06 -10.25 40.58
C HIS A 20 -7.63 -11.39 39.66
N LYS A 21 -8.48 -11.77 38.69
CA LYS A 21 -8.14 -12.79 37.66
C LYS A 21 -6.91 -12.41 36.86
N LEU A 22 -6.87 -11.19 36.34
CA LEU A 22 -5.73 -10.69 35.57
C LEU A 22 -4.43 -10.68 36.38
N GLN A 23 -4.51 -10.43 37.68
CA GLN A 23 -3.36 -10.49 38.57
C GLN A 23 -2.90 -11.95 38.83
N GLN A 24 -3.84 -12.87 39.04
CA GLN A 24 -3.55 -14.31 39.19
C GLN A 24 -2.87 -14.88 37.93
N GLU A 25 -3.34 -14.47 36.75
CA GLU A 25 -2.80 -14.89 35.46
C GLU A 25 -1.53 -14.11 35.06
N LYS A 26 -1.02 -13.23 35.95
CA LYS A 26 0.19 -12.42 35.76
C LYS A 26 0.15 -11.45 34.58
N TYR A 27 -1.05 -11.06 34.12
CA TYR A 27 -1.20 -10.01 33.13
C TYR A 27 -0.95 -8.62 33.71
N ILE A 28 -1.31 -8.42 34.99
CA ILE A 28 -1.09 -7.17 35.71
C ILE A 28 -0.38 -7.43 37.04
N GLN A 29 0.27 -6.40 37.53
CA GLN A 29 0.86 -6.38 38.88
C GLN A 29 0.37 -5.18 39.67
N LYS A 30 0.15 -5.34 40.98
CA LYS A 30 -0.26 -4.26 41.86
C LYS A 30 0.96 -3.76 42.64
N ILE A 31 1.30 -2.47 42.47
CA ILE A 31 2.39 -1.81 43.17
C ILE A 31 1.83 -0.55 43.84
N LYS A 32 2.00 -0.40 45.13
CA LYS A 32 1.51 0.76 45.91
C LYS A 32 0.07 1.18 45.54
N ASN A 33 -0.86 0.25 45.57
CA ASN A 33 -2.28 0.45 45.23
C ASN A 33 -2.60 0.85 43.77
N LYS A 34 -1.62 0.82 42.85
CA LYS A 34 -1.83 1.03 41.42
C LYS A 34 -1.61 -0.29 40.66
N TYR A 35 -2.37 -0.47 39.57
CA TYR A 35 -2.22 -1.63 38.68
C TYR A 35 -1.39 -1.25 37.47
N TYR A 36 -0.48 -2.12 37.11
CA TYR A 36 0.42 -1.96 35.95
C TYR A 36 0.38 -3.21 35.10
N LEU A 37 0.41 -3.05 33.80
CA LEU A 37 0.60 -4.17 32.88
C LEU A 37 2.00 -4.77 33.06
N THR A 38 2.11 -6.09 33.03
CA THR A 38 3.42 -6.76 32.95
C THR A 38 4.05 -6.54 31.58
N GLN A 39 5.34 -6.77 31.44
CA GLN A 39 6.04 -6.63 30.13
C GLN A 39 5.43 -7.57 29.08
N THR A 40 5.20 -8.81 29.47
CA THR A 40 4.56 -9.82 28.59
C THR A 40 3.18 -9.34 28.12
N THR A 41 2.37 -8.77 29.02
CA THR A 41 1.05 -8.26 28.67
C THR A 41 1.14 -7.08 27.71
N LYS A 42 2.13 -6.20 27.85
CA LYS A 42 2.36 -5.13 26.86
C LYS A 42 2.65 -5.69 25.48
N MET A 43 3.44 -6.77 25.37
CA MET A 43 3.71 -7.44 24.10
C MET A 43 2.42 -8.03 23.51
N TYR A 44 1.61 -8.75 24.29
CA TYR A 44 0.32 -9.28 23.85
C TYR A 44 -0.62 -8.17 23.37
N LEU A 45 -0.72 -7.07 24.13
CA LEU A 45 -1.58 -5.95 23.80
C LEU A 45 -1.19 -5.32 22.46
N ASN A 46 0.11 -5.14 22.20
CA ASN A 46 0.57 -4.62 20.92
C ASN A 46 0.13 -5.53 19.76
N ILE A 47 0.33 -6.85 19.87
CA ILE A 47 -0.10 -7.82 18.84
C ILE A 47 -1.62 -7.76 18.62
N ILE A 48 -2.40 -7.70 19.70
CA ILE A 48 -3.87 -7.61 19.62
C ILE A 48 -4.30 -6.31 18.94
N LEU A 49 -3.65 -5.19 19.25
CA LEU A 49 -3.95 -3.89 18.64
C LEU A 49 -3.59 -3.88 17.15
N GLU A 50 -2.45 -4.43 16.77
CA GLU A 50 -2.07 -4.58 15.36
C GLU A 50 -3.07 -5.45 14.61
N PHE A 51 -3.47 -6.59 15.17
CA PHE A 51 -4.49 -7.46 14.58
C PHE A 51 -5.84 -6.76 14.42
N LYS A 52 -6.29 -6.03 15.46
CA LYS A 52 -7.51 -5.21 15.39
C LYS A 52 -7.43 -4.16 14.28
N ASN A 53 -6.29 -3.50 14.14
CA ASN A 53 -6.07 -2.49 13.09
C ASN A 53 -6.08 -3.13 11.70
N ALA A 54 -5.51 -4.33 11.54
CA ALA A 54 -5.57 -5.07 10.29
C ALA A 54 -7.00 -5.42 9.90
N ILE A 55 -7.80 -5.97 10.83
CA ILE A 55 -9.23 -6.25 10.59
C ILE A 55 -9.98 -4.97 10.21
N LYS A 56 -9.76 -3.87 10.93
CA LYS A 56 -10.40 -2.60 10.64
C LYS A 56 -10.09 -2.13 9.22
N LEU A 57 -8.83 -2.22 8.80
CA LEU A 57 -8.40 -1.84 7.46
C LEU A 57 -9.05 -2.72 6.38
N ILE A 58 -9.04 -4.04 6.57
CA ILE A 58 -9.65 -4.99 5.63
C ILE A 58 -11.14 -4.66 5.48
N ASN A 59 -11.87 -4.48 6.59
CA ASN A 59 -13.29 -4.13 6.55
C ASN A 59 -13.56 -2.73 5.95
N GLN A 60 -12.62 -1.79 6.11
CA GLN A 60 -12.74 -0.45 5.52
C GLN A 60 -12.72 -0.49 3.99
N PHE A 61 -11.98 -1.44 3.42
CA PHE A 61 -11.82 -1.61 1.98
C PHE A 61 -12.33 -2.97 1.50
N ASP A 62 -13.35 -3.55 2.17
CA ASP A 62 -13.93 -4.85 1.85
C ASP A 62 -14.32 -4.96 0.37
N GLU A 63 -15.01 -3.94 -0.16
CA GLU A 63 -15.39 -3.87 -1.57
C GLU A 63 -14.18 -3.93 -2.52
N PHE A 64 -13.02 -3.45 -2.09
CA PHE A 64 -11.81 -3.53 -2.89
C PHE A 64 -11.20 -4.94 -2.83
N TRP A 65 -11.08 -5.52 -1.64
CA TRP A 65 -10.46 -6.83 -1.47
C TRP A 65 -11.33 -7.97 -2.04
N ASP A 66 -12.64 -7.93 -1.81
CA ASP A 66 -13.57 -9.00 -2.23
C ASP A 66 -13.72 -9.11 -3.75
N LYS A 67 -13.49 -8.02 -4.48
CA LYS A 67 -13.63 -7.98 -5.94
C LYS A 67 -12.36 -8.37 -6.69
N HIS A 68 -11.24 -8.51 -6.00
CA HIS A 68 -9.94 -8.64 -6.64
C HIS A 68 -9.15 -9.84 -6.17
N ASP A 69 -8.27 -10.33 -7.03
CA ASP A 69 -7.28 -11.34 -6.69
C ASP A 69 -6.06 -10.66 -6.01
N VAL A 70 -5.73 -11.12 -4.81
CA VAL A 70 -4.59 -10.61 -4.02
C VAL A 70 -3.36 -11.52 -4.08
N LYS A 71 -3.37 -12.58 -4.92
CA LYS A 71 -2.28 -13.56 -5.00
C LYS A 71 -0.93 -12.95 -5.38
N GLN A 72 -0.95 -11.83 -6.10
CA GLN A 72 0.26 -11.12 -6.50
C GLN A 72 0.87 -10.27 -5.36
N ILE A 73 0.13 -10.07 -4.27
CA ILE A 73 0.65 -9.44 -3.06
C ILE A 73 1.30 -10.54 -2.22
N ASN A 74 2.61 -10.49 -2.09
CA ASN A 74 3.34 -11.51 -1.34
C ASN A 74 2.95 -11.53 0.15
N LEU A 75 3.23 -12.66 0.82
CA LEU A 75 2.84 -12.89 2.20
C LEU A 75 3.40 -11.82 3.17
N ASP A 76 4.62 -11.33 2.93
CA ASP A 76 5.23 -10.31 3.79
C ASP A 76 4.53 -8.95 3.65
N SER A 77 4.12 -8.59 2.44
CA SER A 77 3.29 -7.40 2.21
C SER A 77 1.90 -7.55 2.84
N LEU A 78 1.28 -8.73 2.75
CA LEU A 78 0.00 -9.01 3.41
C LEU A 78 0.09 -8.94 4.94
N LYS A 79 1.15 -9.44 5.55
CA LYS A 79 1.39 -9.32 7.00
C LYS A 79 1.50 -7.86 7.46
N ASN A 80 2.02 -6.99 6.60
CA ASN A 80 2.21 -5.57 6.86
C ASN A 80 1.12 -4.69 6.26
N ILE A 81 -0.07 -5.26 5.97
CA ILE A 81 -1.19 -4.57 5.30
C ILE A 81 -1.66 -3.34 6.07
N THR A 82 -1.48 -3.29 7.38
CA THR A 82 -1.81 -2.14 8.24
C THR A 82 -1.07 -0.87 7.85
N SER A 83 0.03 -0.97 7.12
CA SER A 83 0.73 0.19 6.55
C SER A 83 -0.15 1.02 5.61
N LEU A 84 -1.23 0.44 5.08
CA LEU A 84 -2.20 1.10 4.21
C LEU A 84 -3.35 1.80 4.97
N HIS A 85 -3.25 2.00 6.29
CA HIS A 85 -4.36 2.46 7.15
C HIS A 85 -4.92 3.84 6.79
N ASP A 86 -4.12 4.74 6.22
CA ASP A 86 -4.55 6.08 5.78
C ASP A 86 -4.79 6.16 4.26
N SER A 87 -4.97 5.01 3.61
CA SER A 87 -5.29 4.97 2.19
C SER A 87 -6.72 5.44 1.92
N GLN A 88 -6.95 5.88 0.69
CA GLN A 88 -8.26 6.25 0.17
C GLN A 88 -8.60 5.39 -1.04
N LEU A 89 -9.82 4.89 -1.10
CA LEU A 89 -10.33 4.18 -2.26
C LEU A 89 -10.95 5.18 -3.24
N ILE A 90 -10.25 5.42 -4.35
CA ILE A 90 -10.76 6.20 -5.47
C ILE A 90 -11.61 5.29 -6.34
N LYS A 91 -12.84 5.74 -6.64
CA LYS A 91 -13.77 5.03 -7.54
C LYS A 91 -14.20 5.96 -8.67
N THR A 92 -14.27 5.41 -9.88
CA THR A 92 -14.93 6.10 -10.99
C THR A 92 -16.44 6.20 -10.73
N THR A 93 -17.06 7.17 -11.34
CA THR A 93 -18.51 7.37 -11.31
C THR A 93 -19.03 7.55 -12.74
N PRO A 94 -20.33 7.39 -12.99
CA PRO A 94 -20.89 7.69 -14.31
C PRO A 94 -20.62 9.12 -14.82
N ILE A 95 -20.40 10.07 -13.89
CA ILE A 95 -20.09 11.47 -14.21
C ILE A 95 -18.58 11.67 -14.43
N ASP A 96 -17.73 10.88 -13.78
CA ASP A 96 -16.26 10.96 -13.88
C ASP A 96 -15.66 9.56 -14.05
N ILE A 97 -15.72 9.07 -15.28
CA ILE A 97 -15.20 7.74 -15.67
C ILE A 97 -13.67 7.70 -15.73
N TYR A 98 -13.02 8.86 -15.77
CA TYR A 98 -11.56 8.99 -15.80
C TYR A 98 -10.94 9.34 -14.45
N LYS A 99 -11.72 9.34 -13.37
CA LYS A 99 -11.27 9.79 -12.04
C LYS A 99 -9.99 9.09 -11.57
N THR A 100 -9.92 7.77 -11.66
CA THR A 100 -8.73 6.99 -11.27
C THR A 100 -7.51 7.38 -12.10
N HIS A 101 -7.68 7.45 -13.43
CA HIS A 101 -6.62 7.86 -14.34
C HIS A 101 -6.16 9.30 -14.09
N ASN A 102 -7.07 10.24 -13.96
CA ASN A 102 -6.74 11.65 -13.73
C ASN A 102 -6.04 11.86 -12.38
N THR A 103 -6.40 11.08 -11.35
CA THR A 103 -5.70 11.07 -10.06
C THR A 103 -4.24 10.66 -10.26
N ILE A 104 -3.99 9.54 -10.92
CA ILE A 104 -2.63 9.04 -11.19
C ILE A 104 -1.84 10.04 -12.05
N LYS A 105 -2.43 10.54 -13.14
CA LYS A 105 -1.79 11.51 -14.03
C LYS A 105 -1.35 12.76 -13.27
N GLY A 106 -2.23 13.33 -12.45
CA GLY A 106 -1.91 14.52 -11.64
C GLY A 106 -0.76 14.27 -10.67
N GLN A 107 -0.72 13.10 -10.03
CA GLN A 107 0.35 12.72 -9.11
C GLN A 107 1.69 12.51 -9.82
N LEU A 108 1.69 11.82 -10.95
CA LEU A 108 2.90 11.53 -11.73
C LEU A 108 3.54 12.78 -12.32
N LEU A 109 2.74 13.73 -12.83
CA LEU A 109 3.23 15.01 -13.38
C LEU A 109 3.96 15.85 -12.34
N MET A 110 3.62 15.71 -11.05
CA MET A 110 4.27 16.39 -9.93
C MET A 110 5.46 15.63 -9.35
N SER A 111 5.72 14.41 -9.83
CA SER A 111 6.74 13.54 -9.28
C SER A 111 8.11 13.78 -9.94
N TYR A 112 9.16 13.52 -9.16
CA TYR A 112 10.54 13.50 -9.64
C TYR A 112 11.08 12.05 -9.71
N ASN A 113 10.65 11.18 -8.80
CA ASN A 113 11.01 9.77 -8.81
C ASN A 113 9.74 8.93 -8.95
N ILE A 114 9.78 7.96 -9.87
CA ILE A 114 8.69 7.04 -10.13
C ILE A 114 9.23 5.61 -10.14
N LYS A 115 8.58 4.72 -9.39
CA LYS A 115 8.67 3.28 -9.57
C LYS A 115 7.29 2.75 -9.95
N ALA A 116 7.20 1.89 -10.94
CA ALA A 116 5.90 1.38 -11.34
C ALA A 116 5.95 -0.05 -11.88
N ILE A 117 4.87 -0.78 -11.62
CA ILE A 117 4.53 -2.04 -12.26
C ILE A 117 3.33 -1.76 -13.15
N PHE A 118 3.51 -1.84 -14.46
CA PHE A 118 2.47 -1.60 -15.44
C PHE A 118 2.08 -2.90 -16.15
N PRO A 119 0.89 -3.45 -15.86
CA PRO A 119 0.35 -4.59 -16.61
C PRO A 119 -0.28 -4.19 -17.95
N TYR A 120 -0.42 -2.90 -18.20
CA TYR A 120 -0.87 -2.28 -19.45
C TYR A 120 -0.23 -0.90 -19.64
N LEU A 121 -0.20 -0.40 -20.87
CA LEU A 121 0.31 0.94 -21.18
C LEU A 121 -0.84 1.90 -21.48
N HIS A 122 -1.05 2.89 -20.60
CA HIS A 122 -1.95 3.99 -20.92
C HIS A 122 -1.26 4.96 -21.90
N PRO A 123 -1.99 5.51 -22.91
CA PRO A 123 -1.40 6.41 -23.90
C PRO A 123 -0.68 7.64 -23.34
N ASP A 124 -1.08 8.13 -22.17
CA ASP A 124 -0.43 9.28 -21.53
C ASP A 124 0.92 8.94 -20.85
N TYR A 125 1.18 7.66 -20.55
CA TYR A 125 2.37 7.30 -19.74
C TYR A 125 3.71 7.59 -20.42
N PRO A 126 3.90 7.35 -21.72
CA PRO A 126 5.14 7.70 -22.38
C PRO A 126 5.45 9.20 -22.25
N VAL A 127 4.47 10.08 -22.47
CA VAL A 127 4.63 11.53 -22.36
C VAL A 127 4.97 11.95 -20.92
N ILE A 128 4.28 11.37 -19.93
CA ILE A 128 4.54 11.67 -18.51
C ILE A 128 5.95 11.23 -18.11
N ILE A 129 6.34 10.01 -18.49
CA ILE A 129 7.68 9.46 -18.22
C ILE A 129 8.75 10.33 -18.86
N GLU A 130 8.56 10.72 -20.12
CA GLU A 130 9.46 11.62 -20.83
C GLU A 130 9.64 12.96 -20.10
N GLN A 131 8.55 13.58 -19.66
CA GLN A 131 8.59 14.84 -18.88
C GLN A 131 9.35 14.69 -17.56
N VAL A 132 9.19 13.55 -16.86
CA VAL A 132 9.93 13.27 -15.62
C VAL A 132 11.43 13.12 -15.93
N LEU A 133 11.80 12.40 -16.97
CA LEU A 133 13.20 12.22 -17.39
C LEU A 133 13.84 13.53 -17.87
N GLN A 134 13.10 14.39 -18.58
CA GLN A 134 13.54 15.72 -19.01
C GLN A 134 13.87 16.64 -17.83
N LYS A 135 13.11 16.54 -16.75
CA LYS A 135 13.38 17.28 -15.48
C LYS A 135 14.59 16.72 -14.71
N GLY A 136 15.22 15.64 -15.19
CA GLY A 136 16.32 14.93 -14.51
C GLY A 136 15.82 13.97 -13.41
N GLY A 137 14.54 13.60 -13.42
CA GLY A 137 13.97 12.63 -12.50
C GLY A 137 14.37 11.19 -12.82
N ASN A 138 13.99 10.26 -11.94
CA ASN A 138 14.28 8.84 -12.07
C ASN A 138 13.01 8.04 -12.29
N VAL A 139 13.06 7.08 -13.19
CA VAL A 139 11.95 6.17 -13.50
C VAL A 139 12.47 4.74 -13.48
N GLU A 140 11.86 3.89 -12.66
CA GLU A 140 12.14 2.46 -12.58
C GLU A 140 10.84 1.67 -12.83
N LEU A 141 10.85 0.83 -13.86
CA LEU A 141 9.65 0.12 -14.33
C LEU A 141 9.84 -1.38 -14.29
N ILE A 142 8.76 -2.08 -13.97
CA ILE A 142 8.61 -3.52 -14.18
C ILE A 142 7.46 -3.70 -15.18
N ILE A 143 7.74 -4.18 -16.38
CA ILE A 143 6.80 -4.30 -17.49
C ILE A 143 7.12 -5.53 -18.36
N ASN A 144 6.17 -6.01 -19.14
CA ASN A 144 6.40 -7.07 -20.11
C ASN A 144 7.04 -6.54 -21.41
N ASP A 145 7.43 -7.45 -22.32
CA ASP A 145 8.09 -7.09 -23.57
C ASP A 145 7.23 -6.22 -24.50
N GLU A 146 5.94 -6.50 -24.61
CA GLU A 146 5.02 -5.71 -25.47
C GLU A 146 4.89 -4.27 -24.99
N ILE A 147 4.73 -4.09 -23.68
CA ILE A 147 4.65 -2.76 -23.06
C ILE A 147 5.99 -2.04 -23.21
N PHE A 148 7.11 -2.75 -23.05
CA PHE A 148 8.43 -2.19 -23.22
C PHE A 148 8.63 -1.62 -24.62
N GLU A 149 8.33 -2.39 -25.67
CA GLU A 149 8.46 -1.94 -27.07
C GLU A 149 7.58 -0.72 -27.32
N SER A 150 6.30 -0.81 -26.98
CA SER A 150 5.35 0.29 -27.14
C SER A 150 5.76 1.55 -26.38
N LEU A 151 6.27 1.42 -25.15
CA LEU A 151 6.78 2.56 -24.36
C LEU A 151 8.00 3.19 -25.02
N MET A 152 8.97 2.35 -25.42
CA MET A 152 10.23 2.83 -25.99
C MET A 152 10.06 3.50 -27.36
N ASP A 153 9.07 3.09 -28.13
CA ASP A 153 8.75 3.72 -29.42
C ASP A 153 8.13 5.11 -29.27
N ASN A 154 7.48 5.36 -28.12
CA ASN A 154 6.79 6.62 -27.86
C ASN A 154 7.57 7.61 -26.98
N ILE A 155 8.82 7.32 -26.60
CA ILE A 155 9.73 8.25 -25.92
C ILE A 155 10.76 8.77 -26.93
N GLU A 156 11.04 10.07 -26.91
CA GLU A 156 12.03 10.69 -27.77
C GLU A 156 13.39 9.99 -27.65
N THR A 157 14.01 9.70 -28.80
CA THR A 157 15.22 8.86 -28.88
C THR A 157 16.41 9.42 -28.10
N GLU A 158 16.62 10.72 -28.09
CA GLU A 158 17.75 11.34 -27.37
C GLU A 158 17.54 11.32 -25.87
N ILE A 159 16.30 11.56 -25.41
CA ILE A 159 15.93 11.49 -23.98
C ILE A 159 16.09 10.05 -23.48
N LYS A 160 15.58 9.08 -24.24
CA LYS A 160 15.67 7.65 -23.95
C LYS A 160 17.15 7.22 -23.80
N LYS A 161 17.98 7.46 -24.79
CA LYS A 161 19.42 7.11 -24.80
C LYS A 161 20.15 7.74 -23.60
N LYS A 162 19.93 9.05 -23.39
CA LYS A 162 20.55 9.79 -22.29
C LYS A 162 20.13 9.20 -20.92
N SER A 163 18.84 8.94 -20.73
CA SER A 163 18.30 8.49 -19.46
C SER A 163 18.71 7.06 -19.10
N ILE A 164 18.81 6.17 -20.10
CA ILE A 164 19.35 4.81 -19.90
C ILE A 164 20.83 4.89 -19.54
N ARG A 165 21.63 5.65 -20.30
CA ARG A 165 23.06 5.79 -20.04
C ARG A 165 23.39 6.37 -18.66
N ASN A 166 22.59 7.32 -18.20
CA ASN A 166 22.77 7.96 -16.89
C ASN A 166 22.11 7.17 -15.74
N GLY A 167 21.42 6.07 -16.03
CA GLY A 167 20.71 5.27 -15.03
C GLY A 167 19.44 5.90 -14.48
N CYS A 168 18.95 6.99 -15.09
CA CYS A 168 17.68 7.64 -14.71
C CYS A 168 16.45 6.84 -15.19
N LEU A 169 16.58 6.06 -16.25
CA LEU A 169 15.55 5.13 -16.71
C LEU A 169 16.06 3.70 -16.55
N LYS A 170 15.37 2.93 -15.69
CA LYS A 170 15.63 1.51 -15.47
C LYS A 170 14.37 0.73 -15.81
N VAL A 171 14.51 -0.33 -16.59
CA VAL A 171 13.39 -1.18 -16.98
C VAL A 171 13.73 -2.64 -16.72
N HIS A 172 12.91 -3.29 -15.94
CA HIS A 172 12.96 -4.71 -15.65
C HIS A 172 11.88 -5.40 -16.48
N LYS A 173 12.30 -6.25 -17.43
CA LYS A 173 11.41 -6.92 -18.36
C LYS A 173 10.97 -8.26 -17.80
N LEU A 174 9.67 -8.49 -17.79
CA LEU A 174 9.07 -9.75 -17.40
C LEU A 174 8.63 -10.55 -18.61
N LYS A 175 8.79 -11.87 -18.55
CA LYS A 175 8.30 -12.77 -19.60
C LYS A 175 6.78 -13.02 -19.51
N GLU A 176 6.22 -12.88 -18.32
CA GLU A 176 4.81 -13.15 -18.04
C GLU A 176 4.08 -11.86 -17.63
N ASN A 177 2.77 -11.85 -17.86
CA ASN A 177 1.94 -10.72 -17.41
C ASN A 177 1.75 -10.76 -15.89
N LEU A 178 2.03 -9.65 -15.26
CA LEU A 178 1.80 -9.46 -13.84
C LEU A 178 0.40 -8.89 -13.60
N ASN A 179 -0.42 -9.58 -12.82
CA ASN A 179 -1.76 -9.10 -12.46
C ASN A 179 -1.70 -8.15 -11.25
N LEU A 180 -0.80 -7.19 -11.32
CA LEU A 180 -0.59 -6.16 -10.31
C LEU A 180 -0.31 -4.82 -10.98
N TYR A 181 -1.02 -3.80 -10.56
CA TYR A 181 -0.76 -2.42 -10.93
C TYR A 181 -0.27 -1.66 -9.71
N LEU A 182 0.94 -1.17 -9.74
CA LEU A 182 1.56 -0.44 -8.63
C LEU A 182 2.29 0.79 -9.16
N ILE A 183 2.03 1.95 -8.58
CA ILE A 183 2.78 3.17 -8.83
C ILE A 183 3.24 3.73 -7.50
N ILE A 184 4.49 4.12 -7.45
CA ILE A 184 5.12 4.74 -6.29
C ILE A 184 5.80 6.01 -6.78
N SER A 185 5.53 7.11 -6.13
CA SER A 185 6.16 8.39 -6.38
C SER A 185 6.81 8.95 -5.12
N ASP A 186 7.37 10.15 -5.23
CA ASP A 186 7.96 10.84 -4.07
C ASP A 186 6.97 11.06 -2.92
N LYS A 187 5.67 11.21 -3.25
CA LYS A 187 4.65 11.66 -2.28
C LYS A 187 3.49 10.69 -2.10
N ASN A 188 3.33 9.74 -3.00
CA ASN A 188 2.15 8.86 -2.97
C ASN A 188 2.44 7.48 -3.55
N THR A 189 1.53 6.56 -3.24
CA THR A 189 1.49 5.25 -3.86
C THR A 189 0.07 4.92 -4.29
N ASN A 190 -0.04 4.14 -5.36
CA ASN A 190 -1.29 3.71 -5.96
C ASN A 190 -1.25 2.20 -6.20
N LEU A 191 -2.24 1.49 -5.69
CA LEU A 191 -2.44 0.06 -5.87
C LEU A 191 -3.72 -0.19 -6.65
N GLY A 192 -3.60 -0.85 -7.79
CA GLY A 192 -4.70 -1.39 -8.57
C GLY A 192 -4.58 -2.90 -8.67
N LEU A 193 -5.68 -3.60 -8.66
CA LEU A 193 -5.75 -5.05 -8.67
C LEU A 193 -6.60 -5.57 -9.83
N PHE A 194 -6.46 -6.84 -10.11
CA PHE A 194 -7.18 -7.56 -11.12
C PHE A 194 -8.36 -8.33 -10.49
N LYS A 195 -9.45 -8.40 -11.21
CA LYS A 195 -10.59 -9.23 -10.82
C LYS A 195 -10.24 -10.72 -10.95
N SER A 196 -11.06 -11.56 -10.36
CA SER A 196 -10.90 -13.03 -10.43
C SER A 196 -11.02 -13.61 -11.85
N ASP A 197 -11.62 -12.86 -12.79
CA ASP A 197 -11.68 -13.21 -14.21
C ASP A 197 -10.42 -12.84 -15.01
N GLY A 198 -9.41 -12.26 -14.34
CA GLY A 198 -8.16 -11.81 -14.95
C GLY A 198 -8.22 -10.43 -15.60
N SER A 199 -9.36 -9.73 -15.57
CA SER A 199 -9.46 -8.36 -16.08
C SER A 199 -8.96 -7.34 -15.08
N PHE A 200 -8.24 -6.30 -15.55
CA PHE A 200 -7.83 -5.18 -14.69
C PHE A 200 -9.03 -4.30 -14.31
N ASP A 201 -9.19 -3.97 -13.03
CA ASP A 201 -10.23 -3.05 -12.59
C ASP A 201 -9.75 -1.59 -12.67
N GLN A 202 -9.99 -0.95 -13.81
CA GLN A 202 -9.67 0.47 -14.02
C GLN A 202 -10.54 1.42 -13.16
N ASN A 203 -11.60 0.92 -12.55
CA ASN A 203 -12.59 1.72 -11.86
C ASN A 203 -12.27 1.92 -10.37
N ARG A 204 -11.29 1.19 -9.84
CA ARG A 204 -10.92 1.24 -8.41
C ARG A 204 -9.42 1.35 -8.25
N LEU A 205 -9.01 2.27 -7.39
CA LEU A 205 -7.61 2.52 -7.09
C LEU A 205 -7.47 2.82 -5.59
N LEU A 206 -6.62 2.08 -4.91
CA LEU A 206 -6.25 2.40 -3.54
C LEU A 206 -5.04 3.34 -3.57
N THR A 207 -5.18 4.56 -3.07
CA THR A 207 -4.12 5.58 -3.07
C THR A 207 -3.77 6.02 -1.65
N SER A 208 -2.52 6.35 -1.39
CA SER A 208 -2.06 6.88 -0.10
C SER A 208 -0.88 7.82 -0.24
N GLU A 209 -0.86 8.86 0.61
CA GLU A 209 0.28 9.78 0.78
C GLU A 209 1.08 9.46 2.07
N ASN A 210 0.66 8.45 2.82
CA ASN A 210 1.32 8.04 4.05
C ASN A 210 2.68 7.39 3.76
N GLN A 211 3.72 7.81 4.48
CA GLN A 211 5.08 7.28 4.31
C GLN A 211 5.20 5.78 4.59
N GLN A 212 4.35 5.23 5.48
CA GLN A 212 4.32 3.79 5.75
C GLN A 212 3.75 3.03 4.54
N ALA A 213 2.70 3.57 3.90
CA ALA A 213 2.13 3.01 2.67
C ALA A 213 3.13 3.06 1.50
N ILE A 214 3.85 4.18 1.34
CA ILE A 214 4.90 4.32 0.32
C ILE A 214 6.03 3.31 0.57
N LYS A 215 6.46 3.13 1.83
CA LYS A 215 7.47 2.12 2.19
C LYS A 215 6.97 0.70 1.92
N TRP A 216 5.72 0.40 2.26
CA TRP A 216 5.08 -0.87 1.98
C TRP A 216 5.08 -1.17 0.48
N ALA A 217 4.68 -0.20 -0.34
CA ALA A 217 4.66 -0.30 -1.78
C ALA A 217 6.07 -0.51 -2.38
N ASN A 218 7.09 0.20 -1.87
CA ASN A 218 8.48 -0.02 -2.25
C ASN A 218 8.94 -1.45 -1.94
N ASN A 219 8.60 -1.98 -0.76
CA ASN A 219 8.93 -3.36 -0.41
C ASN A 219 8.25 -4.36 -1.36
N LEU A 220 6.97 -4.13 -1.71
CA LEU A 220 6.26 -4.95 -2.68
C LEU A 220 6.93 -4.90 -4.06
N PHE A 221 7.31 -3.70 -4.53
CA PHE A 221 8.03 -3.51 -5.79
C PHE A 221 9.36 -4.27 -5.82
N GLU A 222 10.20 -4.13 -4.79
CA GLU A 222 11.49 -4.82 -4.70
C GLU A 222 11.32 -6.35 -4.61
N ASN A 223 10.29 -6.83 -3.91
CA ASN A 223 9.97 -8.25 -3.86
C ASN A 223 9.55 -8.80 -5.23
N VAL A 224 8.74 -8.07 -5.98
CA VAL A 224 8.38 -8.46 -7.35
C VAL A 224 9.64 -8.50 -8.21
N LYS A 225 10.47 -7.46 -8.15
CA LYS A 225 11.72 -7.39 -8.92
C LYS A 225 12.70 -8.55 -8.60
N ALA A 226 12.76 -9.00 -7.36
CA ALA A 226 13.68 -10.05 -6.93
C ALA A 226 13.22 -11.47 -7.29
N ASN A 227 11.93 -11.67 -7.51
CA ASN A 227 11.35 -12.99 -7.77
C ASN A 227 11.11 -13.28 -9.27
N TRP A 228 11.48 -12.34 -10.13
CA TRP A 228 11.36 -12.41 -11.60
C TRP A 228 12.69 -12.11 -12.28
#